data_e551e8d40d5dc84411f1633df1a752da
#
_entry.id   e551e8d40d5dc84411f1633df1a752da
#
_cell.length_a   1.000
_cell.length_b   1.000
_cell.length_c   1.000
_cell.angle_alpha   90.00
_cell.angle_beta   90.00
_cell.angle_gamma   90.00
#
_symmetry.space_group_name_H-M   'P 1'
#
loop_
_entity.id
_entity.type
_entity.pdbx_description
1 polymer ?
#
loop_
_entity_poly.entity_id
_entity_poly.type
_entity_poly.pdbx_seq_one_letter_code
_entity_poly.pdbx_strand_id
1 'polypeptide(L)'
;MAEINDLLYQLRLADQSTTQLFEKRLGISLTRYQILQYLLEQAPCNQIAVQERLQIDPAALTRHFKILEKEGFVHRSRNPKNQREILIHLTDTAYNRLVKHPPRYHVAVKDQMSRILSAQEQEQFSYLLDKLVSGIEQITVE
;
A
#
# COMPACT_ATOMS: atom_id res chain seq x y z
N MET A 1 2.48 28.71 13.99
CA MET A 1 1.98 27.60 14.83
C MET A 1 0.99 26.79 14.01
N ALA A 2 1.19 25.47 13.99
CA ALA A 2 0.30 24.62 13.20
C ALA A 2 -1.01 24.37 13.95
N GLU A 3 -2.12 24.66 13.28
CA GLU A 3 -3.45 24.34 13.78
C GLU A 3 -3.95 23.07 13.11
N ILE A 4 -4.98 22.45 13.69
CA ILE A 4 -5.50 21.18 13.15
C ILE A 4 -5.92 21.29 11.69
N ASN A 5 -6.51 22.40 11.28
CA ASN A 5 -6.89 22.60 9.88
C ASN A 5 -5.68 22.64 8.95
N ASP A 6 -4.58 23.24 9.39
CA ASP A 6 -3.34 23.26 8.63
C ASP A 6 -2.74 21.87 8.52
N LEU A 7 -2.78 21.09 9.60
CA LEU A 7 -2.31 19.71 9.61
C LEU A 7 -3.12 18.82 8.66
N LEU A 8 -4.44 19.01 8.62
CA LEU A 8 -5.30 18.27 7.69
C LEU A 8 -4.99 18.60 6.24
N TYR A 9 -4.73 19.88 5.94
CA TYR A 9 -4.32 20.30 4.61
C TYR A 9 -2.96 19.69 4.22
N GLN A 10 -1.99 19.74 5.14
CA GLN A 10 -0.66 19.16 4.91
C GLN A 10 -0.75 17.64 4.68
N LEU A 11 -1.61 16.96 5.43
CA LEU A 11 -1.81 15.52 5.26
C LEU A 11 -2.35 15.21 3.86
N ARG A 12 -3.32 15.98 3.40
CA ARG A 12 -3.86 15.84 2.04
C ARG A 12 -2.80 16.09 0.98
N LEU A 13 -1.97 17.13 1.16
CA LEU A 13 -0.86 17.42 0.23
C LEU A 13 0.16 16.29 0.21
N ALA A 14 0.49 15.73 1.38
CA ALA A 14 1.43 14.61 1.47
C ALA A 14 0.91 13.40 0.71
N ASP A 15 -0.35 13.06 0.89
CA ASP A 15 -1.00 11.97 0.18
C ASP A 15 -1.01 12.21 -1.33
N GLN A 16 -1.41 13.41 -1.75
CA GLN A 16 -1.46 13.78 -3.17
C GLN A 16 -0.07 13.74 -3.80
N SER A 17 0.92 14.31 -3.15
CA SER A 17 2.30 14.35 -3.66
C SER A 17 2.89 12.94 -3.79
N THR A 18 2.66 12.09 -2.81
CA THR A 18 3.11 10.70 -2.83
C THR A 18 2.43 9.92 -3.94
N THR A 19 1.13 10.07 -4.07
CA THR A 19 0.34 9.41 -5.13
C THR A 19 0.83 9.82 -6.52
N GLN A 20 1.04 11.12 -6.73
CA GLN A 20 1.54 11.64 -8.01
C GLN A 20 2.95 11.13 -8.31
N LEU A 21 3.82 11.05 -7.31
CA LEU A 21 5.16 10.51 -7.48
C LEU A 21 5.12 9.08 -8.00
N PHE A 22 4.30 8.22 -7.38
CA PHE A 22 4.19 6.82 -7.79
C PHE A 22 3.61 6.71 -9.21
N GLU A 23 2.53 7.43 -9.50
CA GLU A 23 1.90 7.36 -10.81
C GLU A 23 2.79 7.90 -11.94
N LYS A 24 3.43 9.06 -11.73
CA LYS A 24 4.21 9.73 -12.77
C LYS A 24 5.62 9.19 -12.91
N ARG A 25 6.28 8.85 -11.80
CA ARG A 25 7.68 8.45 -11.80
C ARG A 25 7.88 6.94 -11.83
N LEU A 26 7.02 6.21 -11.14
CA LEU A 26 7.14 4.76 -11.06
C LEU A 26 6.15 4.04 -11.97
N GLY A 27 5.16 4.75 -12.51
CA GLY A 27 4.18 4.18 -13.41
C GLY A 27 3.26 3.14 -12.78
N ILE A 28 3.12 3.18 -11.44
CA ILE A 28 2.26 2.26 -10.71
C ILE A 28 1.42 3.04 -9.71
N SER A 29 0.18 2.62 -9.50
CA SER A 29 -0.66 3.15 -8.44
C SER A 29 -0.03 2.87 -7.07
N LEU A 30 0.01 3.87 -6.20
CA LEU A 30 0.50 3.69 -4.83
C LEU A 30 -0.26 2.59 -4.12
N THR A 31 -1.57 2.54 -4.28
CA THR A 31 -2.41 1.50 -3.67
C THR A 31 -2.02 0.10 -4.16
N ARG A 32 -1.85 -0.09 -5.46
CA ARG A 32 -1.42 -1.39 -6.00
C ARG A 32 -0.02 -1.76 -5.54
N TYR A 33 0.87 -0.79 -5.45
CA TYR A 33 2.21 -1.02 -4.89
C TYR A 33 2.11 -1.53 -3.45
N GLN A 34 1.27 -0.90 -2.62
CA GLN A 34 1.07 -1.32 -1.23
C GLN A 34 0.46 -2.73 -1.15
N ILE A 35 -0.46 -3.07 -2.04
CA ILE A 35 -1.03 -4.41 -2.12
C ILE A 35 0.07 -5.43 -2.43
N LEU A 36 0.93 -5.13 -3.41
CA LEU A 36 2.03 -6.02 -3.77
C LEU A 36 3.03 -6.20 -2.64
N GLN A 37 3.34 -5.14 -1.91
CA GLN A 37 4.23 -5.22 -0.74
C GLN A 37 3.63 -6.09 0.36
N TYR A 38 2.33 -5.98 0.60
CA TYR A 38 1.65 -6.86 1.55
C TYR A 38 1.72 -8.33 1.11
N LEU A 39 1.48 -8.58 -0.17
CA LEU A 39 1.52 -9.94 -0.72
C LEU A 39 2.92 -10.56 -0.67
N LEU A 40 3.98 -9.76 -0.80
CA LEU A 40 5.34 -10.26 -0.65
C LEU A 40 5.56 -10.92 0.72
N GLU A 41 4.93 -10.38 1.75
CA GLU A 41 5.08 -10.88 3.12
C GLU A 41 4.06 -11.96 3.47
N GLN A 42 2.83 -11.86 2.94
CA GLN A 42 1.69 -12.62 3.44
C GLN A 42 1.07 -13.61 2.45
N ALA A 43 1.43 -13.56 1.16
CA ALA A 43 0.83 -14.48 0.20
C ALA A 43 1.30 -15.94 0.43
N PRO A 44 0.45 -16.95 0.20
CA PRO A 44 -0.93 -16.81 -0.25
C PRO A 44 -1.88 -16.37 0.87
N CYS A 45 -2.86 -15.55 0.53
CA CYS A 45 -3.87 -15.06 1.47
C CYS A 45 -5.16 -14.76 0.72
N ASN A 46 -6.26 -14.58 1.46
CA ASN A 46 -7.53 -14.20 0.85
C ASN A 46 -7.67 -12.68 0.74
N GLN A 47 -8.65 -12.23 -0.01
CA GLN A 47 -8.91 -10.80 -0.23
C GLN A 47 -9.31 -10.08 1.06
N ILE A 48 -10.02 -10.76 1.95
CA ILE A 48 -10.46 -10.16 3.23
C ILE A 48 -9.25 -9.77 4.08
N ALA A 49 -8.21 -10.60 4.12
CA ALA A 49 -6.98 -10.30 4.86
C ALA A 49 -6.32 -9.01 4.34
N VAL A 50 -6.25 -8.83 3.03
CA VAL A 50 -5.71 -7.61 2.41
C VAL A 50 -6.59 -6.41 2.75
N GLN A 51 -7.90 -6.56 2.63
CA GLN A 51 -8.87 -5.51 2.93
C GLN A 51 -8.76 -5.01 4.37
N GLU A 52 -8.68 -5.93 5.33
CA GLU A 52 -8.57 -5.57 6.74
C GLU A 52 -7.25 -4.87 7.05
N ARG A 53 -6.15 -5.36 6.50
CA ARG A 53 -4.83 -4.79 6.78
C ARG A 53 -4.65 -3.42 6.15
N LEU A 54 -5.08 -3.25 4.90
CA LEU A 54 -4.85 -2.01 4.14
C LEU A 54 -6.03 -1.04 4.19
N GLN A 55 -7.16 -1.45 4.78
CA GLN A 55 -8.36 -0.61 4.92
C GLN A 55 -8.81 -0.03 3.58
N ILE A 56 -8.88 -0.88 2.55
CA ILE A 56 -9.32 -0.51 1.22
C ILE A 56 -10.77 -0.92 1.04
N ASP A 57 -11.57 -0.06 0.40
CA ASP A 57 -12.94 -0.39 0.06
C ASP A 57 -13.02 -1.70 -0.75
N PRO A 58 -13.92 -2.64 -0.41
CA PRO A 58 -13.97 -3.94 -1.08
C PRO A 58 -14.13 -3.88 -2.60
N ALA A 59 -14.97 -2.95 -3.10
CA ALA A 59 -15.17 -2.80 -4.54
C ALA A 59 -13.92 -2.28 -5.23
N ALA A 60 -13.22 -1.32 -4.61
CA ALA A 60 -11.96 -0.80 -5.11
C ALA A 60 -10.88 -1.90 -5.11
N LEU A 61 -10.82 -2.67 -4.05
CA LEU A 61 -9.84 -3.77 -3.93
C LEU A 61 -10.07 -4.83 -5.02
N THR A 62 -11.32 -5.17 -5.29
CA THR A 62 -11.67 -6.08 -6.37
C THR A 62 -11.15 -5.57 -7.72
N ARG A 63 -11.33 -4.28 -7.99
CA ARG A 63 -10.82 -3.65 -9.22
C ARG A 63 -9.29 -3.71 -9.28
N HIS A 64 -8.62 -3.42 -8.19
CA HIS A 64 -7.16 -3.49 -8.13
C HIS A 64 -6.65 -4.90 -8.42
N PHE A 65 -7.28 -5.93 -7.87
CA PHE A 65 -6.87 -7.31 -8.12
C PHE A 65 -7.11 -7.73 -9.57
N LYS A 66 -8.19 -7.26 -10.20
CA LYS A 66 -8.41 -7.52 -11.63
C LYS A 66 -7.29 -6.93 -12.48
N ILE A 67 -6.85 -5.72 -12.17
CA ILE A 67 -5.74 -5.08 -12.88
C ILE A 67 -4.44 -5.85 -12.65
N LEU A 68 -4.13 -6.19 -11.41
CA LEU A 68 -2.92 -6.94 -11.06
C LEU A 68 -2.89 -8.34 -11.69
N GLU A 69 -4.04 -8.99 -11.77
CA GLU A 69 -4.17 -10.29 -12.44
C GLU A 69 -3.93 -10.17 -13.94
N LYS A 70 -4.53 -9.15 -14.56
CA LYS A 70 -4.34 -8.87 -15.99
C LYS A 70 -2.88 -8.54 -16.33
N GLU A 71 -2.20 -7.83 -15.44
CA GLU A 71 -0.78 -7.48 -15.60
C GLU A 71 0.16 -8.65 -15.27
N GLY A 72 -0.37 -9.76 -14.78
CA GLY A 72 0.41 -10.95 -14.48
C GLY A 72 1.16 -10.90 -13.17
N PHE A 73 0.77 -10.04 -12.24
CA PHE A 73 1.41 -9.92 -10.93
C PHE A 73 0.81 -10.82 -9.85
N VAL A 74 -0.47 -11.16 -10.00
CA VAL A 74 -1.15 -12.07 -9.06
C VAL A 74 -1.94 -13.12 -9.84
N HIS A 75 -2.19 -14.26 -9.19
CA HIS A 75 -3.18 -15.22 -9.67
C HIS A 75 -4.01 -15.70 -8.49
N ARG A 76 -5.22 -16.13 -8.77
CA ARG A 76 -6.17 -16.61 -7.78
C ARG A 76 -6.44 -18.09 -7.98
N SER A 77 -6.52 -18.82 -6.88
CA SER A 77 -6.87 -20.24 -6.90
C SER A 77 -7.72 -20.56 -5.69
N ARG A 78 -8.52 -21.64 -5.80
CA ARG A 78 -9.30 -22.08 -4.66
C ARG A 78 -8.39 -22.76 -3.65
N ASN A 79 -8.67 -22.54 -2.36
CA ASN A 79 -7.96 -23.20 -1.28
C ASN A 79 -8.35 -24.70 -1.30
N PRO A 80 -7.39 -25.63 -1.47
CA PRO A 80 -7.68 -27.06 -1.48
C PRO A 80 -8.36 -27.58 -0.21
N LYS A 81 -8.12 -26.90 0.91
CA LYS A 81 -8.68 -27.27 2.22
C LYS A 81 -10.04 -26.64 2.47
N ASN A 82 -10.41 -25.60 1.72
CA ASN A 82 -11.67 -24.88 1.87
C ASN A 82 -12.08 -24.31 0.51
N GLN A 83 -12.92 -25.03 -0.20
CA GLN A 83 -13.34 -24.71 -1.58
C GLN A 83 -14.09 -23.38 -1.69
N ARG A 84 -14.53 -22.80 -0.57
CA ARG A 84 -15.21 -21.49 -0.56
C ARG A 84 -14.23 -20.33 -0.51
N GLU A 85 -12.98 -20.61 -0.14
CA GLU A 85 -11.94 -19.59 -0.01
C GLU A 85 -11.11 -19.52 -1.29
N ILE A 86 -10.95 -18.29 -1.82
CA ILE A 86 -10.05 -18.00 -2.93
C ILE A 86 -8.78 -17.41 -2.36
N LEU A 87 -7.65 -18.03 -2.69
CA LEU A 87 -6.33 -17.56 -2.27
C LEU A 87 -5.70 -16.73 -3.40
N ILE A 88 -5.04 -15.66 -2.99
CA ILE A 88 -4.29 -14.77 -3.88
C ILE A 88 -2.82 -15.11 -3.73
N HIS A 89 -2.18 -15.37 -4.87
CA HIS A 89 -0.77 -15.71 -4.95
C HIS A 89 -0.01 -14.62 -5.70
N LEU A 90 1.21 -14.35 -5.28
CA LEU A 90 2.12 -13.50 -6.03
C LEU A 90 2.82 -14.36 -7.08
N THR A 91 2.89 -13.88 -8.33
CA THR A 91 3.55 -14.61 -9.41
C THR A 91 5.07 -14.47 -9.34
N ASP A 92 5.79 -15.37 -10.02
CA ASP A 92 7.24 -15.26 -10.15
C ASP A 92 7.64 -13.97 -10.86
N THR A 93 6.85 -13.55 -11.84
CA THR A 93 7.04 -12.27 -12.55
C THR A 93 7.02 -11.10 -11.58
N ALA A 94 6.02 -11.05 -10.69
CA ALA A 94 5.92 -10.00 -9.69
C ALA A 94 7.12 -10.03 -8.73
N TYR A 95 7.46 -11.23 -8.24
CA TYR A 95 8.59 -11.39 -7.33
C TYR A 95 9.90 -10.92 -7.97
N ASN A 96 10.13 -11.29 -9.23
CA ASN A 96 11.34 -10.85 -9.97
C ASN A 96 11.40 -9.32 -10.09
N ARG A 97 10.28 -8.68 -10.41
CA ARG A 97 10.23 -7.22 -10.56
C ARG A 97 10.33 -6.47 -9.25
N LEU A 98 9.80 -7.04 -8.17
CA LEU A 98 9.76 -6.36 -6.88
C LEU A 98 11.04 -6.57 -6.06
N VAL A 99 11.65 -7.75 -6.16
CA VAL A 99 12.74 -8.16 -5.27
C VAL A 99 14.05 -8.42 -6.02
N LYS A 100 14.03 -9.30 -7.02
CA LYS A 100 15.28 -9.73 -7.68
C LYS A 100 15.87 -8.70 -8.63
N HIS A 101 15.02 -8.08 -9.45
CA HIS A 101 15.46 -7.15 -10.50
C HIS A 101 14.56 -5.91 -10.54
N PRO A 102 14.48 -5.11 -9.43
CA PRO A 102 13.69 -3.89 -9.45
C PRO A 102 14.29 -2.90 -10.47
N PRO A 103 13.43 -2.16 -11.21
CA PRO A 103 13.93 -1.14 -12.11
C PRO A 103 14.80 -0.11 -11.37
N ARG A 104 15.88 0.34 -12.01
CA ARG A 104 16.85 1.27 -11.40
C ARG A 104 16.20 2.54 -10.88
N TYR A 105 15.28 3.10 -11.65
CA TYR A 105 14.61 4.35 -11.24
C TYR A 105 13.70 4.15 -10.03
N HIS A 106 13.12 2.96 -9.84
CA HIS A 106 12.36 2.65 -8.62
C HIS A 106 13.26 2.70 -7.38
N VAL A 107 14.43 2.09 -7.48
CA VAL A 107 15.42 2.09 -6.39
C VAL A 107 15.88 3.52 -6.10
N ALA A 108 16.19 4.29 -7.14
CA ALA A 108 16.65 5.66 -7.01
C ALA A 108 15.60 6.57 -6.37
N VAL A 109 14.33 6.44 -6.77
CA VAL A 109 13.24 7.22 -6.19
C VAL A 109 13.03 6.89 -4.72
N LYS A 110 13.01 5.61 -4.37
CA LYS A 110 12.87 5.18 -2.97
C LYS A 110 14.03 5.67 -2.11
N ASP A 111 15.25 5.59 -2.63
CA ASP A 111 16.43 6.06 -1.93
C ASP A 111 16.34 7.56 -1.66
N GLN A 112 15.92 8.35 -2.63
CA GLN A 112 15.71 9.79 -2.45
C GLN A 112 14.59 10.07 -1.45
N MET A 113 13.47 9.35 -1.51
CA MET A 113 12.39 9.50 -0.55
C MET A 113 12.86 9.20 0.88
N SER A 114 13.66 8.16 1.06
CA SER A 114 14.15 7.77 2.39
C SER A 114 15.12 8.77 3.01
N ARG A 115 15.65 9.69 2.20
CA ARG A 115 16.56 10.75 2.66
C ARG A 115 15.86 12.06 3.02
N ILE A 116 14.58 12.20 2.67
CA ILE A 116 13.83 13.43 2.97
C ILE A 116 13.72 13.65 4.48
N LEU A 117 13.45 12.57 5.20
CA LEU A 117 13.37 12.57 6.66
C LEU A 117 14.49 11.68 7.23
N SER A 118 15.08 12.12 8.33
CA SER A 118 16.03 11.27 9.06
C SER A 118 15.35 10.04 9.63
N ALA A 119 16.12 9.03 10.04
CA ALA A 119 15.56 7.83 10.67
C ALA A 119 14.72 8.18 11.89
N GLN A 120 15.20 9.11 12.72
CA GLN A 120 14.47 9.56 13.90
C GLN A 120 13.18 10.28 13.53
N GLU A 121 13.23 11.15 12.53
CA GLU A 121 12.04 11.85 12.04
C GLU A 121 11.01 10.88 11.45
N GLN A 122 11.46 9.84 10.74
CA GLN A 122 10.58 8.81 10.22
C GLN A 122 9.87 8.06 11.34
N GLU A 123 10.58 7.72 12.41
CA GLU A 123 9.97 7.08 13.58
C GLU A 123 8.94 7.97 14.26
N GLN A 124 9.28 9.25 14.44
CA GLN A 124 8.36 10.24 15.02
C GLN A 124 7.12 10.41 14.17
N PHE A 125 7.30 10.52 12.87
CA PHE A 125 6.19 10.67 11.91
C PHE A 125 5.28 9.45 11.95
N SER A 126 5.85 8.24 11.91
CA SER A 126 5.09 7.00 11.99
C SER A 126 4.28 6.92 13.29
N TYR A 127 4.90 7.25 14.41
CA TYR A 127 4.24 7.29 15.71
C TYR A 127 3.06 8.27 15.70
N LEU A 128 3.27 9.48 15.17
CA LEU A 128 2.23 10.52 15.14
C LEU A 128 1.07 10.15 14.22
N LEU A 129 1.38 9.52 13.07
CA LEU A 129 0.33 9.05 12.15
C LEU A 129 -0.51 7.94 12.80
N ASP A 130 0.13 6.97 13.45
CA ASP A 130 -0.57 5.90 14.15
C ASP A 130 -1.46 6.47 15.26
N LYS A 131 -0.94 7.45 16.01
CA LYS A 131 -1.68 8.12 17.06
C LYS A 131 -2.89 8.87 16.50
N LEU A 132 -2.72 9.56 15.37
CA LEU A 132 -3.80 10.28 14.69
C LEU A 132 -4.89 9.30 14.23
N VAL A 133 -4.53 8.23 13.56
CA VAL A 133 -5.48 7.21 13.06
C VAL A 133 -6.24 6.58 14.22
N SER A 134 -5.53 6.14 15.26
CA SER A 134 -6.15 5.54 16.44
C SER A 134 -7.09 6.51 17.15
N GLY A 135 -6.70 7.77 17.25
CA GLY A 135 -7.52 8.80 17.86
C GLY A 135 -8.79 9.09 17.07
N ILE A 136 -8.68 9.11 15.74
CA ILE A 136 -9.84 9.31 14.86
C ILE A 136 -10.87 8.20 15.05
N GLU A 137 -10.41 6.95 15.19
CA GLU A 137 -11.30 5.80 15.42
C GLU A 137 -12.09 5.91 16.72
N GLN A 138 -11.60 6.69 17.70
CA GLN A 138 -12.26 6.90 18.99
C GLN A 138 -13.27 8.06 18.97
N ILE A 139 -13.29 8.86 17.91
CA ILE A 139 -14.19 10.00 17.81
C ILE A 139 -15.62 9.48 17.58
N THR A 140 -16.55 9.95 18.40
CA THR A 140 -17.98 9.63 18.26
C THR A 140 -18.74 10.89 17.85
N VAL A 141 -19.71 10.72 16.97
CA VAL A 141 -20.60 11.81 16.53
C VAL A 141 -22.01 11.49 17.01
N GLU A 142 -22.56 12.37 17.82
CA GLU A 142 -23.95 12.23 18.33
C GLU A 142 -24.93 13.01 17.47
#